data_d440673d5e840a69a26fe1413a2e3ea9
#
_entry.id   d440673d5e840a69a26fe1413a2e3ea9
#
_cell.length_a   1.000
_cell.length_b   1.000
_cell.length_c   1.000
_cell.angle_alpha   90.00
_cell.angle_beta   90.00
_cell.angle_gamma   90.00
#
_symmetry.space_group_name_H-M   'P 1'
#
loop_
_entity.id
_entity.type
_entity.pdbx_description
1 polymer ?
#
loop_
_entity_poly.entity_id
_entity_poly.type
_entity_poly.pdbx_seq_one_letter_code
_entity_poly.pdbx_strand_id
1 'polypeptide(L)'
;MKRQTEKYSLYSSVGRSLLAALGAVTLMTACGNDSDPAETATADSADSVVPAPATAARTSPSSASADLEARHSEPSGYSVRDSAGIQVIETAGSAWTEETAWTVGPEPLASLGGERTGGTSLHGAGRIVILSSGGFVVAHPQGSQLVWFDPNGRFQHAAGHLGRSPGAFMIVGDILAMPGDSVLAVDPEVRRVSVFGPDGEFARLESIDFREAGSPSAVSVLSDGTILGTREFEFEEGMSAGLNRDSVPLVILQPGGGFTNTRTLFPTSQHWLFEFGEGLAGGPAPFGAESHVAGTVDGFWFGSGDTAEITYHGADGRLQKILRWQGSAEPLPAERFEKFEADAMAAAARNGAALAEMRNFLRDLPSPDTTPYLGGMIVDSDGRLWIRPYHVWTEQAGGWWTVFDANGRRMGMVEIPAGFEIRAIGSDRIYGVWTAEDGVESVRVYALNK
;
A
#
# COMPACT_ATOMS: atom_id res chain seq x y z
N MET A 1 33.71 15.53 -11.79
CA MET A 1 32.33 15.25 -12.16
C MET A 1 31.96 13.83 -11.68
N LYS A 2 31.91 13.56 -10.36
CA LYS A 2 31.57 12.24 -9.77
C LYS A 2 31.09 12.35 -8.32
N ARG A 3 30.42 13.44 -7.91
CA ARG A 3 29.95 13.64 -6.52
C ARG A 3 28.51 14.16 -6.38
N GLN A 4 27.69 14.12 -7.42
CA GLN A 4 26.31 14.61 -7.36
C GLN A 4 25.22 13.55 -7.47
N THR A 5 25.56 12.29 -7.76
CA THR A 5 24.62 11.18 -7.95
C THR A 5 24.23 10.41 -6.68
N GLU A 6 24.75 10.77 -5.50
CA GLU A 6 24.45 10.03 -4.25
C GLU A 6 23.31 10.64 -3.41
N LYS A 7 22.64 11.71 -3.87
CA LYS A 7 21.65 12.45 -3.05
C LYS A 7 20.18 12.08 -3.28
N TYR A 8 19.84 11.24 -4.25
CA TYR A 8 18.43 11.02 -4.67
C TYR A 8 17.88 9.61 -4.47
N SER A 9 18.57 8.72 -3.75
CA SER A 9 18.15 7.33 -3.56
C SER A 9 17.60 7.04 -2.17
N LEU A 10 16.52 7.68 -1.76
CA LEU A 10 15.92 7.42 -0.42
C LEU A 10 14.39 7.38 -0.42
N TYR A 11 13.73 6.99 -1.51
CA TYR A 11 12.27 6.91 -1.49
C TYR A 11 11.77 5.66 -2.21
N SER A 12 11.60 4.59 -1.48
CA SER A 12 10.75 3.48 -1.88
C SER A 12 9.97 2.94 -0.69
N SER A 13 8.73 2.99 -0.80
CA SER A 13 7.62 2.16 -0.38
C SER A 13 6.43 2.93 0.16
N VAL A 14 5.33 2.84 -0.60
CA VAL A 14 3.93 2.96 -0.18
C VAL A 14 3.46 4.31 0.35
N GLY A 15 2.61 5.00 -0.43
CA GLY A 15 1.49 5.88 -0.07
C GLY A 15 1.49 6.83 1.14
N ARG A 16 2.52 6.79 1.98
CA ARG A 16 2.70 7.64 3.16
C ARG A 16 3.86 8.62 3.06
N SER A 17 4.54 8.70 1.93
CA SER A 17 5.88 9.28 1.85
C SER A 17 5.94 10.77 1.51
N LEU A 18 4.86 11.43 1.08
CA LEU A 18 4.97 12.86 0.80
C LEU A 18 5.25 13.67 2.08
N LEU A 19 4.67 13.28 3.22
CA LEU A 19 4.94 13.93 4.51
C LEU A 19 6.31 13.56 5.09
N ALA A 20 6.82 12.37 4.80
CA ALA A 20 8.17 11.96 5.20
C ALA A 20 9.26 12.54 4.27
N ALA A 21 8.92 12.69 2.97
CA ALA A 21 9.82 13.29 1.97
C ALA A 21 10.12 14.76 2.24
N LEU A 22 9.10 15.51 2.63
CA LEU A 22 9.25 16.93 3.00
C LEU A 22 10.03 17.15 4.32
N GLY A 23 10.04 16.16 5.22
CA GLY A 23 10.79 16.23 6.48
C GLY A 23 12.29 15.91 6.37
N ALA A 24 12.74 15.21 5.34
CA ALA A 24 14.15 14.77 5.22
C ALA A 24 15.08 15.79 4.55
N VAL A 25 14.56 16.81 3.85
CA VAL A 25 15.36 17.86 3.20
C VAL A 25 15.89 18.89 4.20
N THR A 26 15.29 19.02 5.39
CA THR A 26 15.61 20.08 6.37
C THR A 26 16.77 19.76 7.32
N LEU A 27 17.44 18.61 7.20
CA LEU A 27 18.44 18.15 8.20
C LEU A 27 19.92 18.31 7.78
N MET A 28 20.25 19.09 6.75
CA MET A 28 21.66 19.27 6.32
C MET A 28 22.18 20.70 6.27
N THR A 29 21.60 21.66 7.00
CA THR A 29 22.25 22.97 7.19
C THR A 29 21.89 23.54 8.54
N ALA A 30 22.54 23.10 9.61
CA ALA A 30 22.85 23.92 10.79
C ALA A 30 23.78 23.16 11.77
N CYS A 31 25.08 23.30 11.61
CA CYS A 31 26.00 23.25 12.74
C CYS A 31 26.38 24.70 13.08
N GLY A 32 25.93 25.18 14.21
CA GLY A 32 26.30 26.46 14.78
C GLY A 32 25.76 26.53 16.20
N ASN A 33 26.68 26.51 17.16
CA ASN A 33 26.47 26.62 18.59
C ASN A 33 25.69 27.89 18.98
N ASP A 34 24.81 27.82 19.98
CA ASP A 34 25.04 28.41 21.33
C ASP A 34 23.76 28.37 22.22
N SER A 35 23.99 27.85 23.41
CA SER A 35 23.52 28.21 24.78
C SER A 35 22.13 28.81 25.06
N ASP A 36 21.39 28.08 25.91
CA ASP A 36 20.40 28.40 26.97
C ASP A 36 20.25 29.84 27.48
N PRO A 37 19.15 30.27 28.17
CA PRO A 37 18.44 29.52 29.20
C PRO A 37 16.88 29.69 29.30
N ALA A 38 16.33 28.90 30.20
CA ALA A 38 14.97 28.75 30.66
C ALA A 38 14.21 30.06 31.06
N GLU A 39 12.92 30.07 30.82
CA GLU A 39 11.95 30.78 31.66
C GLU A 39 10.63 30.06 31.80
N THR A 40 10.25 29.83 33.06
CA THR A 40 9.02 29.26 33.57
C THR A 40 7.86 30.26 33.49
N ALA A 41 6.69 29.85 33.07
CA ALA A 41 5.45 30.56 33.41
C ALA A 41 4.27 29.57 33.62
N THR A 42 3.64 29.84 34.71
CA THR A 42 2.59 29.16 35.49
C THR A 42 1.25 29.05 34.80
N ALA A 43 0.53 27.99 35.19
CA ALA A 43 -0.86 27.70 34.88
C ALA A 43 -1.85 28.77 35.35
N ASP A 44 -2.88 29.00 34.58
CA ASP A 44 -4.16 29.48 35.14
C ASP A 44 -5.33 28.71 34.53
N SER A 45 -6.18 28.22 35.43
CA SER A 45 -7.35 27.38 35.18
C SER A 45 -8.57 28.25 34.91
N ALA A 46 -9.30 27.96 33.85
CA ALA A 46 -10.67 28.47 33.70
C ALA A 46 -11.61 27.37 33.24
N ASP A 47 -12.55 27.13 34.13
CA ASP A 47 -13.76 26.36 34.05
C ASP A 47 -14.63 26.72 32.83
N SER A 48 -15.07 25.74 32.03
CA SER A 48 -16.20 25.97 31.14
C SER A 48 -17.06 24.70 30.94
N VAL A 49 -18.26 24.92 31.29
CA VAL A 49 -19.49 24.13 31.25
C VAL A 49 -19.72 23.38 29.93
N VAL A 50 -19.98 22.09 30.06
CA VAL A 50 -20.44 21.18 28.99
C VAL A 50 -21.95 21.34 28.78
N PRO A 51 -22.46 21.57 27.57
CA PRO A 51 -23.88 21.39 27.25
C PRO A 51 -24.18 19.95 26.81
N ALA A 52 -25.31 19.42 27.27
CA ALA A 52 -25.83 18.10 27.02
C ALA A 52 -26.15 17.83 25.54
N PRO A 53 -26.11 16.55 25.09
CA PRO A 53 -26.27 16.20 23.68
C PRO A 53 -27.73 16.31 23.24
N ALA A 54 -27.96 16.94 22.10
CA ALA A 54 -29.20 16.98 21.38
C ALA A 54 -29.58 15.62 20.80
N THR A 55 -30.79 15.21 20.96
CA THR A 55 -31.41 13.98 20.47
C THR A 55 -31.33 13.92 18.96
N ALA A 56 -30.57 12.96 18.42
CA ALA A 56 -30.49 12.67 16.99
C ALA A 56 -31.83 12.11 16.49
N ALA A 57 -32.39 12.75 15.49
CA ALA A 57 -33.56 12.28 14.75
C ALA A 57 -33.17 11.03 13.95
N ARG A 58 -33.96 9.96 14.08
CA ARG A 58 -33.82 8.74 13.27
C ARG A 58 -34.19 9.06 11.83
N THR A 59 -33.20 9.07 10.94
CA THR A 59 -33.40 9.01 9.51
C THR A 59 -33.66 7.56 9.08
N SER A 60 -34.69 7.38 8.28
CA SER A 60 -35.18 6.08 7.79
C SER A 60 -34.13 5.37 6.93
N PRO A 61 -34.01 4.03 7.01
CA PRO A 61 -33.04 3.27 6.21
C PRO A 61 -33.63 2.94 4.82
N SER A 62 -33.65 3.90 3.89
CA SER A 62 -34.26 3.68 2.57
C SER A 62 -33.32 3.84 1.37
N SER A 63 -32.15 4.42 1.53
CA SER A 63 -31.21 4.57 0.40
C SER A 63 -30.08 3.54 0.39
N ALA A 64 -29.61 3.10 1.55
CA ALA A 64 -28.51 2.17 1.65
C ALA A 64 -28.85 0.75 1.13
N SER A 65 -30.07 0.27 1.34
CA SER A 65 -30.51 -1.05 0.84
C SER A 65 -30.68 -1.09 -0.68
N ALA A 66 -31.22 -0.03 -1.29
CA ALA A 66 -31.37 0.06 -2.75
C ALA A 66 -30.02 0.15 -3.47
N ASP A 67 -29.05 0.84 -2.88
CA ASP A 67 -27.66 0.89 -3.39
C ASP A 67 -26.93 -0.45 -3.25
N LEU A 68 -27.22 -1.25 -2.23
CA LEU A 68 -26.69 -2.60 -2.04
C LEU A 68 -27.25 -3.58 -3.09
N GLU A 69 -28.56 -3.55 -3.33
CA GLU A 69 -29.23 -4.36 -4.37
C GLU A 69 -28.68 -4.04 -5.76
N ALA A 70 -28.46 -2.78 -6.10
CA ALA A 70 -27.87 -2.38 -7.38
C ALA A 70 -26.42 -2.88 -7.57
N ARG A 71 -25.68 -3.08 -6.50
CA ARG A 71 -24.28 -3.56 -6.53
C ARG A 71 -24.15 -5.07 -6.75
N HIS A 72 -25.20 -5.85 -6.46
CA HIS A 72 -25.20 -7.31 -6.53
C HIS A 72 -26.23 -7.91 -7.49
N SER A 73 -27.15 -7.13 -8.06
CA SER A 73 -28.32 -7.63 -8.78
C SER A 73 -28.25 -7.65 -10.31
N GLU A 74 -27.13 -7.26 -10.92
CA GLU A 74 -26.98 -7.34 -12.38
C GLU A 74 -26.62 -8.76 -12.83
N PRO A 75 -27.25 -9.31 -13.91
CA PRO A 75 -26.90 -10.62 -14.41
C PRO A 75 -25.43 -10.65 -14.85
N SER A 76 -24.66 -11.62 -14.36
CA SER A 76 -23.23 -11.75 -14.65
C SER A 76 -22.99 -12.03 -16.13
N GLY A 77 -22.65 -11.00 -16.91
CA GLY A 77 -22.03 -11.17 -18.21
C GLY A 77 -20.59 -11.61 -18.00
N TYR A 78 -20.30 -12.89 -18.25
CA TYR A 78 -18.94 -13.42 -18.20
C TYR A 78 -18.63 -14.14 -19.50
N SER A 79 -17.55 -13.74 -20.15
CA SER A 79 -17.07 -14.39 -21.36
C SER A 79 -15.56 -14.53 -21.36
N VAL A 80 -15.08 -15.60 -21.95
CA VAL A 80 -13.65 -15.85 -22.17
C VAL A 80 -13.46 -16.20 -23.63
N ARG A 81 -12.56 -15.52 -24.28
CA ARG A 81 -12.14 -15.83 -25.65
C ARG A 81 -10.62 -15.91 -25.75
N ASP A 82 -10.14 -16.78 -26.61
CA ASP A 82 -8.72 -16.81 -26.98
C ASP A 82 -8.45 -15.81 -28.11
N SER A 83 -7.35 -15.09 -27.99
CA SER A 83 -6.84 -14.18 -29.01
C SER A 83 -5.32 -14.37 -29.14
N ALA A 84 -4.92 -15.18 -30.08
CA ALA A 84 -3.49 -15.51 -30.35
C ALA A 84 -2.75 -16.06 -29.11
N GLY A 85 -3.42 -16.95 -28.34
CA GLY A 85 -2.88 -17.56 -27.12
C GLY A 85 -3.01 -16.69 -25.87
N ILE A 86 -3.67 -15.53 -25.94
CA ILE A 86 -3.99 -14.66 -24.81
C ILE A 86 -5.47 -14.84 -24.47
N GLN A 87 -5.77 -15.15 -23.22
CA GLN A 87 -7.15 -15.21 -22.74
C GLN A 87 -7.68 -13.78 -22.51
N VAL A 88 -8.70 -13.39 -23.24
CA VAL A 88 -9.43 -12.14 -23.00
C VAL A 88 -10.71 -12.47 -22.25
N ILE A 89 -10.77 -11.98 -21.03
CA ILE A 89 -11.85 -12.19 -20.07
C ILE A 89 -12.63 -10.90 -19.97
N GLU A 90 -13.93 -10.94 -20.23
CA GLU A 90 -14.84 -9.82 -20.06
C GLU A 90 -15.88 -10.18 -19.01
N THR A 91 -16.05 -9.35 -18.01
CA THR A 91 -16.95 -9.61 -16.90
C THR A 91 -17.77 -8.36 -16.56
N ALA A 92 -19.07 -8.57 -16.37
CA ALA A 92 -20.03 -7.55 -15.98
C ALA A 92 -20.94 -8.08 -14.88
N GLY A 93 -21.50 -7.18 -14.07
CA GLY A 93 -22.36 -7.54 -12.96
C GLY A 93 -21.63 -8.31 -11.86
N SER A 94 -22.40 -9.04 -11.04
CA SER A 94 -21.92 -9.80 -9.89
C SER A 94 -22.36 -11.26 -9.99
N ALA A 95 -21.49 -12.19 -9.58
CA ALA A 95 -21.86 -13.59 -9.41
C ALA A 95 -22.57 -13.83 -8.07
N TRP A 96 -22.33 -12.96 -7.08
CA TRP A 96 -23.00 -13.03 -5.79
C TRP A 96 -24.39 -12.41 -5.84
N THR A 97 -25.27 -12.94 -5.03
CA THR A 97 -26.53 -12.32 -4.60
C THR A 97 -26.33 -11.70 -3.22
N GLU A 98 -27.30 -10.97 -2.72
CA GLU A 98 -27.28 -10.44 -1.35
C GLU A 98 -27.05 -11.55 -0.30
N GLU A 99 -27.64 -12.73 -0.52
CA GLU A 99 -27.54 -13.87 0.40
C GLU A 99 -26.15 -14.56 0.35
N THR A 100 -25.44 -14.48 -0.79
CA THR A 100 -24.14 -15.14 -1.00
C THR A 100 -22.98 -14.17 -0.99
N ALA A 101 -23.23 -12.88 -0.79
CA ALA A 101 -22.20 -11.84 -0.70
C ALA A 101 -21.35 -12.03 0.56
N TRP A 102 -20.06 -11.90 0.38
CA TRP A 102 -19.13 -12.00 1.50
C TRP A 102 -19.18 -10.72 2.33
N THR A 103 -18.98 -10.88 3.64
CA THR A 103 -18.99 -9.75 4.59
C THR A 103 -17.80 -9.81 5.53
N VAL A 104 -17.37 -8.65 5.99
CA VAL A 104 -16.38 -8.53 7.06
C VAL A 104 -17.11 -8.53 8.40
N GLY A 105 -16.59 -9.28 9.37
CA GLY A 105 -17.13 -9.28 10.73
C GLY A 105 -17.15 -7.86 11.31
N PRO A 106 -18.20 -7.51 12.09
CA PRO A 106 -18.34 -6.15 12.61
C PRO A 106 -17.27 -5.76 13.65
N GLU A 107 -16.73 -6.76 14.33
CA GLU A 107 -15.70 -6.58 15.35
C GLU A 107 -14.41 -7.30 14.96
N PRO A 108 -13.24 -6.74 15.28
CA PRO A 108 -11.98 -7.43 15.03
C PRO A 108 -11.82 -8.66 15.92
N LEU A 109 -11.37 -9.77 15.33
CA LEU A 109 -10.97 -10.99 16.05
C LEU A 109 -9.73 -10.75 16.93
N ALA A 110 -8.85 -9.85 16.48
CA ALA A 110 -7.67 -9.41 17.22
C ALA A 110 -7.37 -7.93 16.92
N SER A 111 -6.89 -7.21 17.94
CA SER A 111 -6.40 -5.83 17.81
C SER A 111 -5.09 -5.73 18.59
N LEU A 112 -4.01 -5.38 17.87
CA LEU A 112 -2.63 -5.46 18.33
C LEU A 112 -1.95 -4.09 18.21
N GLY A 113 -1.02 -3.80 19.14
CA GLY A 113 -0.22 -2.57 19.07
C GLY A 113 -0.82 -1.37 19.81
N GLY A 114 -1.96 -1.52 20.47
CA GLY A 114 -2.47 -0.54 21.43
C GLY A 114 -1.85 -0.75 22.83
N GLU A 115 -2.04 0.20 23.75
CA GLU A 115 -1.51 0.15 25.13
C GLU A 115 -1.84 -1.13 25.93
N ARG A 116 -2.81 -1.91 25.47
CA ARG A 116 -3.34 -3.12 26.15
C ARG A 116 -2.62 -4.42 25.75
N THR A 117 -1.72 -4.42 24.79
CA THR A 117 -1.11 -5.64 24.23
C THR A 117 0.34 -5.83 24.64
N GLY A 118 0.66 -5.70 25.91
CA GLY A 118 1.96 -6.16 26.45
C GLY A 118 3.21 -5.37 26.02
N GLY A 119 3.05 -4.13 25.54
CA GLY A 119 4.17 -3.20 25.41
C GLY A 119 4.85 -3.12 24.04
N THR A 120 4.44 -3.88 23.03
CA THR A 120 4.97 -3.71 21.66
C THR A 120 4.02 -2.80 20.87
N SER A 121 4.41 -1.54 20.69
CA SER A 121 3.75 -0.65 19.72
C SER A 121 3.98 -1.21 18.33
N LEU A 122 2.93 -1.33 17.52
CA LEU A 122 2.99 -1.68 16.10
C LEU A 122 2.66 -0.48 15.20
N HIS A 123 2.89 0.72 15.71
CA HIS A 123 2.72 1.93 14.91
C HIS A 123 3.66 1.91 13.69
N GLY A 124 3.13 2.24 12.53
CA GLY A 124 3.85 2.13 11.26
C GLY A 124 4.03 0.69 10.77
N ALA A 125 3.19 -0.26 11.23
CA ALA A 125 3.23 -1.63 10.73
C ALA A 125 3.17 -1.67 9.20
N GLY A 126 4.08 -2.42 8.61
CA GLY A 126 4.22 -2.60 7.18
C GLY A 126 3.40 -3.76 6.64
N ARG A 127 4.00 -4.53 5.73
CA ARG A 127 3.39 -5.72 5.14
C ARG A 127 3.13 -6.82 6.18
N ILE A 128 2.10 -7.62 5.94
CA ILE A 128 1.76 -8.79 6.75
C ILE A 128 1.88 -10.03 5.88
N VAL A 129 2.50 -11.07 6.41
CA VAL A 129 2.60 -12.40 5.80
C VAL A 129 1.78 -13.39 6.62
N ILE A 130 0.91 -14.16 5.95
CA ILE A 130 0.12 -15.23 6.56
C ILE A 130 0.90 -16.53 6.44
N LEU A 131 1.00 -17.26 7.55
CA LEU A 131 1.64 -18.57 7.62
C LEU A 131 0.65 -19.71 7.40
N SER A 132 1.13 -20.90 7.01
CA SER A 132 0.26 -22.06 6.75
C SER A 132 -0.50 -22.52 7.99
N SER A 133 0.02 -22.25 9.19
CA SER A 133 -0.64 -22.48 10.47
C SER A 133 -1.83 -21.57 10.75
N GLY A 134 -2.05 -20.52 9.92
CA GLY A 134 -2.98 -19.41 10.16
C GLY A 134 -2.41 -18.33 11.05
N GLY A 135 -1.21 -18.51 11.62
CA GLY A 135 -0.46 -17.42 12.24
C GLY A 135 0.02 -16.40 11.24
N PHE A 136 0.57 -15.31 11.68
CA PHE A 136 1.02 -14.25 10.76
C PHE A 136 2.24 -13.49 11.30
N VAL A 137 2.95 -12.87 10.37
CA VAL A 137 4.15 -12.06 10.65
C VAL A 137 3.90 -10.63 10.20
N VAL A 138 4.22 -9.69 11.06
CA VAL A 138 4.09 -8.25 10.80
C VAL A 138 5.48 -7.63 10.66
N ALA A 139 5.73 -6.93 9.57
CA ALA A 139 6.87 -6.05 9.46
C ALA A 139 6.69 -4.85 10.38
N HIS A 140 7.65 -4.60 11.28
CA HIS A 140 7.63 -3.45 12.20
C HIS A 140 8.86 -2.55 11.95
N PRO A 141 8.79 -1.62 10.97
CA PRO A 141 9.93 -0.82 10.56
C PRO A 141 10.52 0.03 11.68
N GLN A 142 9.69 0.64 12.53
CA GLN A 142 10.14 1.49 13.63
C GLN A 142 10.87 0.70 14.71
N GLY A 143 10.52 -0.58 14.91
CA GLY A 143 11.23 -1.49 15.82
C GLY A 143 12.40 -2.22 15.18
N SER A 144 12.63 -2.06 13.88
CA SER A 144 13.59 -2.84 13.08
C SER A 144 13.42 -4.36 13.30
N GLN A 145 12.17 -4.83 13.34
CA GLN A 145 11.81 -6.18 13.72
C GLN A 145 10.73 -6.78 12.81
N LEU A 146 10.71 -8.10 12.77
CA LEU A 146 9.59 -8.92 12.37
C LEU A 146 8.91 -9.46 13.62
N VAL A 147 7.59 -9.43 13.68
CA VAL A 147 6.84 -9.86 14.87
C VAL A 147 5.86 -10.96 14.48
N TRP A 148 5.98 -12.12 15.13
CA TRP A 148 5.15 -13.31 14.90
C TRP A 148 3.98 -13.37 15.87
N PHE A 149 2.82 -13.71 15.33
CA PHE A 149 1.58 -13.90 16.08
C PHE A 149 0.94 -15.26 15.74
N ASP A 150 0.27 -15.84 16.72
CA ASP A 150 -0.58 -17.01 16.47
C ASP A 150 -1.88 -16.63 15.71
N PRO A 151 -2.71 -17.61 15.28
CA PRO A 151 -3.97 -17.32 14.57
C PRO A 151 -4.96 -16.45 15.37
N ASN A 152 -4.80 -16.36 16.69
CA ASN A 152 -5.65 -15.55 17.57
C ASN A 152 -5.06 -14.17 17.87
N GLY A 153 -3.93 -13.82 17.24
CA GLY A 153 -3.25 -12.55 17.45
C GLY A 153 -2.44 -12.50 18.74
N ARG A 154 -2.10 -13.63 19.36
CA ARG A 154 -1.21 -13.65 20.52
C ARG A 154 0.23 -13.58 20.06
N PHE A 155 1.00 -12.69 20.65
CA PHE A 155 2.43 -12.58 20.44
C PHE A 155 3.13 -13.91 20.67
N GLN A 156 3.99 -14.32 19.74
CA GLN A 156 4.82 -15.50 19.83
C GLN A 156 6.28 -15.11 20.11
N HIS A 157 6.88 -14.38 19.21
CA HIS A 157 8.24 -13.88 19.31
C HIS A 157 8.46 -12.71 18.34
N ALA A 158 9.63 -12.08 18.46
CA ALA A 158 10.09 -11.08 17.51
C ALA A 158 11.54 -11.38 17.13
N ALA A 159 11.88 -11.15 15.86
CA ALA A 159 13.22 -11.29 15.35
C ALA A 159 13.71 -9.99 14.68
N GLY A 160 15.00 -9.77 14.72
CA GLY A 160 15.63 -8.56 14.22
C GLY A 160 15.85 -7.51 15.32
N HIS A 161 16.69 -6.57 15.01
CA HIS A 161 17.04 -5.40 15.83
C HIS A 161 17.72 -4.35 14.94
N LEU A 162 17.82 -3.11 15.41
CA LEU A 162 18.54 -2.08 14.68
C LEU A 162 20.02 -2.44 14.51
N GLY A 163 20.51 -2.52 13.28
CA GLY A 163 21.90 -2.84 13.01
C GLY A 163 22.20 -3.33 11.60
N ARG A 164 23.49 -3.60 11.34
CA ARG A 164 24.00 -4.06 10.04
C ARG A 164 24.47 -5.50 10.03
N SER A 165 24.43 -6.21 11.16
CA SER A 165 24.79 -7.63 11.25
C SER A 165 23.74 -8.51 10.54
N PRO A 166 24.07 -9.75 10.17
CA PRO A 166 23.07 -10.71 9.70
C PRO A 166 21.91 -10.86 10.70
N GLY A 167 20.67 -10.85 10.21
CA GLY A 167 19.46 -10.88 11.04
C GLY A 167 19.07 -9.55 11.70
N ALA A 168 19.88 -8.48 11.56
CA ALA A 168 19.54 -7.12 11.96
C ALA A 168 19.01 -6.31 10.77
N PHE A 169 18.34 -5.19 11.03
CA PHE A 169 17.79 -4.29 10.02
C PHE A 169 18.17 -2.84 10.32
N MET A 170 18.54 -2.09 9.29
CA MET A 170 18.48 -0.63 9.38
C MET A 170 17.05 -0.15 9.19
N ILE A 171 16.35 -0.72 8.20
CA ILE A 171 14.91 -0.52 7.96
C ILE A 171 14.33 -1.88 7.55
N VAL A 172 13.23 -2.27 8.16
CA VAL A 172 12.42 -3.39 7.64
C VAL A 172 11.54 -2.83 6.52
N GLY A 173 11.85 -3.20 5.29
CA GLY A 173 11.03 -2.90 4.12
C GLY A 173 9.97 -3.97 3.88
N ASP A 174 9.98 -4.55 2.68
CA ASP A 174 9.05 -5.61 2.33
C ASP A 174 9.37 -6.93 3.03
N ILE A 175 8.31 -7.66 3.39
CA ILE A 175 8.39 -9.05 3.80
C ILE A 175 7.52 -9.92 2.88
N LEU A 176 7.98 -11.11 2.56
CA LEU A 176 7.30 -12.04 1.66
C LEU A 176 7.27 -13.44 2.26
N ALA A 177 6.15 -14.14 2.01
CA ALA A 177 6.05 -15.57 2.32
C ALA A 177 6.97 -16.37 1.39
N MET A 178 7.67 -17.35 1.96
CA MET A 178 8.42 -18.36 1.22
C MET A 178 7.86 -19.76 1.52
N PRO A 179 8.13 -20.76 0.65
CA PRO A 179 7.76 -22.13 0.93
C PRO A 179 8.23 -22.59 2.32
N GLY A 180 7.38 -23.35 3.02
CA GLY A 180 7.68 -23.90 4.34
C GLY A 180 7.64 -22.86 5.47
N ASP A 181 6.77 -21.84 5.34
CA ASP A 181 6.55 -20.78 6.34
C ASP A 181 7.80 -19.95 6.69
N SER A 182 8.82 -20.01 5.84
CA SER A 182 9.95 -19.08 5.94
C SER A 182 9.51 -17.69 5.48
N VAL A 183 10.13 -16.67 6.05
CA VAL A 183 9.86 -15.27 5.72
C VAL A 183 11.10 -14.61 5.14
N LEU A 184 10.97 -14.08 3.95
CA LEU A 184 11.98 -13.24 3.34
C LEU A 184 11.73 -11.79 3.76
N ALA A 185 12.78 -11.09 4.18
CA ALA A 185 12.72 -9.70 4.58
C ALA A 185 13.78 -8.87 3.83
N VAL A 186 13.34 -7.75 3.26
CA VAL A 186 14.17 -6.82 2.51
C VAL A 186 14.53 -5.64 3.39
N ASP A 187 15.81 -5.32 3.46
CA ASP A 187 16.32 -4.08 4.05
C ASP A 187 16.80 -3.15 2.92
N PRO A 188 16.03 -2.16 2.54
CA PRO A 188 16.35 -1.28 1.41
C PRO A 188 17.55 -0.37 1.71
N GLU A 189 17.79 -0.01 2.98
CA GLU A 189 18.88 0.88 3.37
C GLU A 189 20.26 0.23 3.20
N VAL A 190 20.39 -1.03 3.56
CA VAL A 190 21.63 -1.79 3.37
C VAL A 190 21.57 -2.72 2.15
N ARG A 191 20.46 -2.66 1.40
CA ARG A 191 20.23 -3.43 0.16
C ARG A 191 20.47 -4.92 0.37
N ARG A 192 19.83 -5.47 1.39
CA ARG A 192 20.04 -6.83 1.87
C ARG A 192 18.72 -7.57 1.99
N VAL A 193 18.77 -8.85 1.66
CA VAL A 193 17.66 -9.78 1.87
C VAL A 193 18.07 -10.80 2.92
N SER A 194 17.25 -10.91 3.94
CA SER A 194 17.38 -11.90 5.02
C SER A 194 16.24 -12.89 4.96
N VAL A 195 16.53 -14.16 5.22
CA VAL A 195 15.51 -15.21 5.34
C VAL A 195 15.47 -15.67 6.78
N PHE A 196 14.26 -15.73 7.33
CA PHE A 196 13.93 -16.26 8.64
C PHE A 196 13.19 -17.58 8.47
N GLY A 197 13.50 -18.55 9.31
CA GLY A 197 12.83 -19.85 9.33
C GLY A 197 11.40 -19.76 9.88
N PRO A 198 10.64 -20.87 9.83
CA PRO A 198 9.28 -20.93 10.38
C PRO A 198 9.24 -20.74 11.91
N ASP A 199 10.36 -20.95 12.60
CA ASP A 199 10.57 -20.68 14.02
C ASP A 199 10.91 -19.20 14.31
N GLY A 200 11.05 -18.38 13.26
CA GLY A 200 11.44 -16.97 13.36
C GLY A 200 12.94 -16.73 13.56
N GLU A 201 13.75 -17.77 13.59
CA GLU A 201 15.20 -17.63 13.69
C GLU A 201 15.81 -17.20 12.36
N PHE A 202 16.84 -16.35 12.42
CA PHE A 202 17.59 -15.97 11.22
C PHE A 202 18.26 -17.22 10.61
N ALA A 203 17.90 -17.52 9.36
CA ALA A 203 18.41 -18.69 8.64
C ALA A 203 19.61 -18.35 7.77
N ARG A 204 19.50 -17.32 6.90
CA ARG A 204 20.56 -16.96 5.95
C ARG A 204 20.34 -15.58 5.34
N LEU A 205 21.39 -15.07 4.70
CA LEU A 205 21.27 -13.98 3.73
C LEU A 205 21.03 -14.58 2.36
N GLU A 206 20.16 -13.93 1.56
CA GLU A 206 20.12 -14.19 0.12
C GLU A 206 21.11 -13.28 -0.59
N SER A 207 21.85 -13.89 -1.51
CA SER A 207 22.78 -13.15 -2.36
C SER A 207 22.03 -12.54 -3.54
N ILE A 208 21.50 -11.33 -3.34
CA ILE A 208 20.76 -10.59 -4.37
C ILE A 208 21.42 -9.23 -4.54
N ASP A 209 21.81 -8.89 -5.76
CA ASP A 209 22.38 -7.58 -6.05
C ASP A 209 21.28 -6.55 -6.35
N PHE A 210 20.71 -6.00 -5.29
CA PHE A 210 19.72 -4.93 -5.40
C PHE A 210 20.27 -3.65 -6.03
N ARG A 211 21.57 -3.41 -5.95
CA ARG A 211 22.19 -2.21 -6.51
C ARG A 211 22.17 -2.25 -8.04
N GLU A 212 22.61 -3.35 -8.62
CA GLU A 212 22.58 -3.53 -10.07
C GLU A 212 21.16 -3.65 -10.62
N ALA A 213 20.24 -4.22 -9.81
CA ALA A 213 18.83 -4.33 -10.14
C ALA A 213 18.06 -3.01 -10.04
N GLY A 214 18.66 -1.89 -9.54
CA GLY A 214 17.98 -0.61 -9.38
C GLY A 214 17.13 -0.54 -8.12
N SER A 215 17.48 -1.28 -7.07
CA SER A 215 16.78 -1.29 -5.76
C SER A 215 15.26 -1.48 -5.86
N PRO A 216 14.78 -2.53 -6.52
CA PRO A 216 13.34 -2.74 -6.72
C PRO A 216 12.63 -3.03 -5.39
N SER A 217 11.36 -2.60 -5.31
CA SER A 217 10.44 -3.05 -4.25
C SER A 217 10.00 -4.47 -4.52
N ALA A 218 10.12 -5.36 -3.53
CA ALA A 218 9.78 -6.77 -3.67
C ALA A 218 8.25 -6.95 -3.63
N VAL A 219 7.68 -7.66 -4.61
CA VAL A 219 6.25 -7.88 -4.76
C VAL A 219 5.85 -9.26 -4.25
N SER A 220 6.48 -10.31 -4.76
CA SER A 220 6.17 -11.71 -4.42
C SER A 220 7.37 -12.62 -4.64
N VAL A 221 7.31 -13.80 -4.02
CA VAL A 221 8.19 -14.94 -4.34
C VAL A 221 7.42 -15.87 -5.25
N LEU A 222 8.01 -16.22 -6.38
CA LEU A 222 7.44 -17.16 -7.35
C LEU A 222 7.71 -18.61 -6.94
N SER A 223 7.03 -19.57 -7.59
CA SER A 223 7.13 -20.99 -7.25
C SER A 223 8.53 -21.58 -7.37
N ASP A 224 9.37 -21.01 -8.22
CA ASP A 224 10.80 -21.39 -8.40
C ASP A 224 11.75 -20.69 -7.42
N GLY A 225 11.21 -19.89 -6.50
CA GLY A 225 11.97 -19.12 -5.52
C GLY A 225 12.52 -17.78 -6.02
N THR A 226 12.27 -17.41 -7.27
CA THR A 226 12.62 -16.09 -7.77
C THR A 226 11.73 -15.02 -7.11
N ILE A 227 12.25 -13.78 -7.01
CA ILE A 227 11.52 -12.66 -6.44
C ILE A 227 11.16 -11.69 -7.56
N LEU A 228 9.88 -11.43 -7.71
CA LEU A 228 9.38 -10.36 -8.56
C LEU A 228 9.52 -9.02 -7.85
N GLY A 229 10.08 -8.04 -8.53
CA GLY A 229 10.22 -6.67 -8.03
C GLY A 229 9.73 -5.63 -9.02
N THR A 230 9.24 -4.51 -8.50
CA THR A 230 8.88 -3.33 -9.26
C THR A 230 9.94 -2.26 -9.11
N ARG A 231 10.15 -1.48 -10.16
CA ARG A 231 10.91 -0.23 -10.08
C ARG A 231 9.97 0.93 -9.90
N GLU A 232 10.43 1.90 -9.15
CA GLU A 232 9.71 3.15 -8.98
C GLU A 232 10.13 4.15 -10.07
N PHE A 233 9.39 5.25 -10.12
CA PHE A 233 9.73 6.39 -10.93
C PHE A 233 11.08 6.97 -10.45
N GLU A 234 11.99 7.16 -11.37
CA GLU A 234 13.29 7.79 -11.11
C GLU A 234 13.33 9.18 -11.74
N PHE A 235 13.89 10.14 -11.00
CA PHE A 235 14.14 11.48 -11.54
C PHE A 235 15.33 11.42 -12.50
N GLU A 236 15.10 11.80 -13.75
CA GLU A 236 16.14 11.85 -14.77
C GLU A 236 16.55 13.30 -15.08
N GLU A 237 17.78 13.48 -15.54
CA GLU A 237 18.25 14.78 -16.01
C GLU A 237 17.47 15.22 -17.26
N GLY A 238 16.90 16.43 -17.23
CA GLY A 238 16.09 16.99 -18.32
C GLY A 238 14.58 16.83 -18.18
N MET A 239 14.11 16.22 -17.10
CA MET A 239 12.68 16.24 -16.79
C MET A 239 12.17 17.65 -16.55
N SER A 240 10.89 17.89 -16.81
CA SER A 240 10.20 19.17 -16.64
C SER A 240 9.12 19.10 -15.56
N ALA A 241 8.79 20.22 -14.97
CA ALA A 241 7.60 20.35 -14.13
C ALA A 241 6.34 19.96 -14.92
N GLY A 242 5.39 19.35 -14.23
CA GLY A 242 4.15 18.83 -14.81
C GLY A 242 3.90 17.36 -14.46
N LEU A 243 2.90 16.76 -15.08
CA LEU A 243 2.63 15.33 -14.98
C LEU A 243 3.66 14.55 -15.78
N ASN A 244 4.32 13.63 -15.09
CA ASN A 244 5.32 12.74 -15.66
C ASN A 244 4.92 11.28 -15.43
N ARG A 245 5.26 10.43 -16.37
CA ARG A 245 5.06 8.98 -16.28
C ARG A 245 6.08 8.30 -17.16
N ASP A 246 6.72 7.29 -16.65
CA ASP A 246 7.68 6.49 -17.37
C ASP A 246 7.13 5.08 -17.64
N SER A 247 7.90 4.26 -18.38
CA SER A 247 7.61 2.85 -18.58
C SER A 247 8.87 2.04 -18.33
N VAL A 248 8.83 1.19 -17.32
CA VAL A 248 9.98 0.43 -16.83
C VAL A 248 9.71 -1.07 -16.88
N PRO A 249 10.74 -1.91 -17.05
CA PRO A 249 10.57 -3.35 -16.87
C PRO A 249 10.42 -3.69 -15.41
N LEU A 250 9.69 -4.77 -15.10
CA LEU A 250 9.77 -5.41 -13.79
C LEU A 250 11.07 -6.23 -13.70
N VAL A 251 11.52 -6.41 -12.47
CA VAL A 251 12.77 -7.11 -12.16
C VAL A 251 12.45 -8.49 -11.62
N ILE A 252 13.16 -9.50 -12.11
CA ILE A 252 13.10 -10.89 -11.64
C ILE A 252 14.44 -11.20 -11.00
N LEU A 253 14.49 -11.21 -9.68
CA LEU A 253 15.67 -11.46 -8.88
C LEU A 253 15.82 -12.96 -8.66
N GLN A 254 17.02 -13.51 -8.90
CA GLN A 254 17.27 -14.94 -8.86
C GLN A 254 17.85 -15.38 -7.51
N PRO A 255 17.43 -16.52 -6.95
CA PRO A 255 18.11 -17.11 -5.81
C PRO A 255 19.60 -17.34 -6.11
N GLY A 256 20.46 -16.98 -5.16
CA GLY A 256 21.90 -17.12 -5.35
C GLY A 256 22.60 -16.02 -6.14
N GLY A 257 21.85 -14.96 -6.50
CA GLY A 257 22.37 -13.75 -7.15
C GLY A 257 22.00 -13.63 -8.62
N GLY A 258 22.09 -12.40 -9.10
CA GLY A 258 21.70 -12.04 -10.45
C GLY A 258 20.24 -11.63 -10.59
N PHE A 259 19.93 -10.99 -11.70
CA PHE A 259 18.56 -10.58 -12.02
C PHE A 259 18.36 -10.55 -13.54
N THR A 260 17.10 -10.57 -13.93
CA THR A 260 16.66 -10.32 -15.30
C THR A 260 15.54 -9.30 -15.29
N ASN A 261 15.35 -8.62 -16.40
CA ASN A 261 14.22 -7.71 -16.58
C ASN A 261 13.16 -8.38 -17.46
N THR A 262 11.89 -8.09 -17.21
CA THR A 262 10.83 -8.44 -18.16
C THR A 262 11.10 -7.75 -19.50
N ARG A 263 10.70 -8.39 -20.60
CA ARG A 263 10.77 -7.75 -21.92
C ARG A 263 9.68 -6.70 -22.12
N THR A 264 8.55 -6.89 -21.46
CA THR A 264 7.44 -5.95 -21.44
C THR A 264 7.79 -4.79 -20.53
N LEU A 265 7.58 -3.57 -20.99
CA LEU A 265 7.64 -2.36 -20.18
C LEU A 265 6.25 -2.08 -19.59
N PHE A 266 6.22 -1.67 -18.36
CA PHE A 266 5.01 -1.35 -17.61
C PHE A 266 5.03 0.13 -17.23
N PRO A 267 3.95 0.88 -17.45
CA PRO A 267 3.91 2.28 -17.02
C PRO A 267 4.08 2.36 -15.50
N THR A 268 4.83 3.34 -15.03
CA THR A 268 4.90 3.70 -13.61
C THR A 268 3.63 4.43 -13.19
N SER A 269 3.43 4.68 -11.91
CA SER A 269 2.42 5.65 -11.46
C SER A 269 2.72 7.04 -12.01
N GLN A 270 1.69 7.85 -12.21
CA GLN A 270 1.88 9.25 -12.59
C GLN A 270 2.49 10.02 -11.42
N HIS A 271 3.46 10.89 -11.73
CA HIS A 271 4.13 11.78 -10.79
C HIS A 271 3.88 13.24 -11.17
N TRP A 272 3.59 14.04 -10.18
CA TRP A 272 3.55 15.48 -10.30
C TRP A 272 4.88 16.07 -9.90
N LEU A 273 5.56 16.74 -10.85
CA LEU A 273 6.81 17.42 -10.62
C LEU A 273 6.60 18.93 -10.62
N PHE A 274 7.22 19.63 -9.70
CA PHE A 274 7.16 21.08 -9.58
C PHE A 274 8.54 21.70 -9.33
N GLU A 275 8.69 22.95 -9.69
CA GLU A 275 9.94 23.69 -9.47
C GLU A 275 10.16 23.93 -7.96
N PHE A 276 11.35 23.59 -7.48
CA PHE A 276 11.76 23.76 -6.10
C PHE A 276 13.23 24.19 -6.02
N GLY A 277 13.49 25.44 -5.61
CA GLY A 277 14.83 26.01 -5.65
C GLY A 277 15.39 26.07 -7.07
N GLU A 278 16.56 25.48 -7.28
CA GLU A 278 17.21 25.38 -8.60
C GLU A 278 16.93 24.04 -9.30
N GLY A 279 16.00 23.22 -8.80
CA GLY A 279 15.70 21.88 -9.31
C GLY A 279 14.23 21.56 -9.34
N LEU A 280 13.95 20.27 -9.44
CA LEU A 280 12.60 19.70 -9.39
C LEU A 280 12.41 18.93 -8.09
N ALA A 281 11.23 19.03 -7.54
CA ALA A 281 10.70 18.16 -6.50
C ALA A 281 9.37 17.57 -6.96
N GLY A 282 8.91 16.52 -6.32
CA GLY A 282 7.61 15.92 -6.69
C GLY A 282 7.34 14.60 -6.00
N GLY A 283 6.24 13.99 -6.38
CA GLY A 283 5.79 12.71 -5.85
C GLY A 283 4.64 12.15 -6.67
N PRO A 284 3.99 11.05 -6.21
CA PRO A 284 2.82 10.51 -6.86
C PRO A 284 1.76 11.61 -7.06
N ALA A 285 1.22 11.70 -8.28
CA ALA A 285 0.23 12.72 -8.63
C ALA A 285 -1.10 12.39 -7.92
N PRO A 286 -1.63 13.28 -7.07
CA PRO A 286 -2.96 13.10 -6.51
C PRO A 286 -4.00 12.97 -7.62
N PHE A 287 -4.90 12.01 -7.47
CA PHE A 287 -5.90 11.63 -8.49
C PHE A 287 -5.31 11.20 -9.85
N GLY A 288 -3.99 11.05 -9.93
CA GLY A 288 -3.29 10.51 -11.09
C GLY A 288 -3.40 8.99 -11.16
N ALA A 289 -3.19 8.44 -12.35
CA ALA A 289 -3.19 7.00 -12.56
C ALA A 289 -2.05 6.32 -11.80
N GLU A 290 -2.39 5.31 -11.01
CA GLU A 290 -1.45 4.53 -10.21
C GLU A 290 -1.25 3.14 -10.81
N SER A 291 0.00 2.71 -10.86
CA SER A 291 0.35 1.37 -11.33
C SER A 291 0.53 0.42 -10.16
N HIS A 292 -0.13 -0.72 -10.24
CA HIS A 292 -0.15 -1.73 -9.20
C HIS A 292 0.24 -3.09 -9.74
N VAL A 293 0.99 -3.85 -8.94
CA VAL A 293 1.36 -5.24 -9.23
C VAL A 293 0.93 -6.11 -8.06
N ALA A 294 0.20 -7.17 -8.35
CA ALA A 294 -0.18 -8.19 -7.38
C ALA A 294 0.39 -9.54 -7.80
N GLY A 295 1.35 -10.05 -7.03
CA GLY A 295 2.03 -11.31 -7.35
C GLY A 295 1.19 -12.52 -7.03
N THR A 296 1.39 -13.58 -7.81
CA THR A 296 0.93 -14.94 -7.57
C THR A 296 2.14 -15.88 -7.53
N VAL A 297 1.94 -17.15 -7.29
CA VAL A 297 3.04 -18.13 -7.31
C VAL A 297 3.61 -18.40 -8.70
N ASP A 298 2.83 -18.14 -9.77
CA ASP A 298 3.21 -18.46 -11.15
C ASP A 298 3.35 -17.22 -12.05
N GLY A 299 3.15 -16.02 -11.50
CA GLY A 299 3.19 -14.78 -12.27
C GLY A 299 2.65 -13.59 -11.48
N PHE A 300 2.02 -12.64 -12.19
CA PHE A 300 1.51 -11.43 -11.54
C PHE A 300 0.39 -10.77 -12.35
N TRP A 301 -0.50 -10.09 -11.63
CA TRP A 301 -1.43 -9.13 -12.19
C TRP A 301 -0.80 -7.74 -12.23
N PHE A 302 -1.07 -7.03 -13.30
CA PHE A 302 -0.68 -5.63 -13.48
C PHE A 302 -1.90 -4.77 -13.85
N GLY A 303 -2.04 -3.62 -13.21
CA GLY A 303 -3.05 -2.62 -13.52
C GLY A 303 -2.44 -1.22 -13.50
N SER A 304 -2.75 -0.41 -14.50
CA SER A 304 -2.21 0.95 -14.64
C SER A 304 -3.10 2.05 -14.06
N GLY A 305 -4.31 1.70 -13.64
CA GLY A 305 -5.30 2.66 -13.14
C GLY A 305 -6.00 3.50 -14.22
N ASP A 306 -5.54 3.48 -15.46
CA ASP A 306 -6.10 4.30 -16.55
C ASP A 306 -7.42 3.77 -17.10
N THR A 307 -7.63 2.47 -17.00
CA THR A 307 -8.76 1.76 -17.62
C THR A 307 -9.32 0.70 -16.70
N ALA A 308 -10.56 0.28 -16.96
CA ALA A 308 -11.18 -0.90 -16.33
C ALA A 308 -10.60 -2.20 -16.92
N GLU A 309 -9.28 -2.29 -16.97
CA GLU A 309 -8.54 -3.42 -17.51
C GLU A 309 -7.31 -3.70 -16.67
N ILE A 310 -7.02 -4.96 -16.43
CA ILE A 310 -5.77 -5.45 -15.86
C ILE A 310 -5.25 -6.63 -16.68
N THR A 311 -3.96 -6.87 -16.61
CA THR A 311 -3.30 -7.92 -17.35
C THR A 311 -2.61 -8.92 -16.42
N TYR A 312 -2.66 -10.21 -16.77
CA TYR A 312 -1.90 -11.24 -16.08
C TYR A 312 -0.71 -11.67 -16.93
N HIS A 313 0.43 -11.70 -16.31
CA HIS A 313 1.70 -12.09 -16.91
C HIS A 313 2.27 -13.30 -16.18
N GLY A 314 2.85 -14.22 -16.92
CA GLY A 314 3.61 -15.33 -16.34
C GLY A 314 4.90 -14.84 -15.67
N ALA A 315 5.62 -15.74 -15.01
CA ALA A 315 6.89 -15.45 -14.33
C ALA A 315 7.95 -14.84 -15.27
N ASP A 316 7.88 -15.13 -16.58
CA ASP A 316 8.76 -14.57 -17.60
C ASP A 316 8.32 -13.19 -18.13
N GLY A 317 7.25 -12.63 -17.58
CA GLY A 317 6.66 -11.35 -17.99
C GLY A 317 5.82 -11.41 -19.26
N ARG A 318 5.55 -12.60 -19.84
CA ARG A 318 4.70 -12.73 -21.02
C ARG A 318 3.23 -12.56 -20.66
N LEU A 319 2.52 -11.75 -21.43
CA LEU A 319 1.08 -11.58 -21.32
C LEU A 319 0.35 -12.89 -21.58
N GLN A 320 -0.50 -13.30 -20.64
CA GLN A 320 -1.32 -14.53 -20.71
C GLN A 320 -2.80 -14.25 -20.66
N LYS A 321 -3.23 -13.24 -19.84
CA LYS A 321 -4.64 -12.90 -19.71
C LYS A 321 -4.84 -11.39 -19.72
N ILE A 322 -5.98 -10.96 -20.25
CA ILE A 322 -6.51 -9.60 -20.15
C ILE A 322 -7.85 -9.72 -19.46
N LEU A 323 -8.03 -9.07 -18.33
CA LEU A 323 -9.30 -9.03 -17.60
C LEU A 323 -9.88 -7.61 -17.74
N ARG A 324 -11.08 -7.53 -18.31
CA ARG A 324 -11.87 -6.31 -18.44
C ARG A 324 -13.15 -6.44 -17.64
N TRP A 325 -13.46 -5.41 -16.88
CA TRP A 325 -14.74 -5.37 -16.19
C TRP A 325 -15.56 -4.15 -16.66
N GLN A 326 -16.88 -4.31 -16.59
CA GLN A 326 -17.75 -3.19 -16.86
C GLN A 326 -17.69 -2.20 -15.69
N GLY A 327 -17.35 -0.98 -15.97
CA GLY A 327 -17.27 0.11 -15.00
C GLY A 327 -16.84 1.39 -15.71
N SER A 328 -17.20 2.52 -15.13
CA SER A 328 -16.72 3.84 -15.50
C SER A 328 -15.80 4.37 -14.42
N ALA A 329 -14.84 5.20 -14.79
CA ALA A 329 -14.10 5.97 -13.79
C ALA A 329 -15.09 6.85 -13.01
N GLU A 330 -14.88 6.98 -11.71
CA GLU A 330 -15.74 7.84 -10.89
C GLU A 330 -15.45 9.31 -11.20
N PRO A 331 -16.48 10.15 -11.40
CA PRO A 331 -16.28 11.60 -11.51
C PRO A 331 -15.53 12.13 -10.29
N LEU A 332 -14.64 13.09 -10.50
CA LEU A 332 -13.99 13.83 -9.43
C LEU A 332 -14.70 15.18 -9.22
N PRO A 333 -15.61 15.31 -8.23
CA PRO A 333 -16.26 16.58 -7.94
C PRO A 333 -15.24 17.62 -7.47
N ALA A 334 -15.46 18.89 -7.82
CA ALA A 334 -14.58 19.98 -7.41
C ALA A 334 -14.42 20.05 -5.89
N GLU A 335 -15.49 19.81 -5.12
CA GLU A 335 -15.46 19.81 -3.67
C GLU A 335 -14.51 18.74 -3.10
N ARG A 336 -14.38 17.56 -3.76
CA ARG A 336 -13.46 16.50 -3.34
C ARG A 336 -12.00 16.92 -3.55
N PHE A 337 -11.73 17.61 -4.66
CA PHE A 337 -10.40 18.13 -4.95
C PHE A 337 -10.02 19.27 -4.00
N GLU A 338 -10.92 20.23 -3.77
CA GLU A 338 -10.74 21.34 -2.81
C GLU A 338 -10.51 20.80 -1.38
N LYS A 339 -11.28 19.77 -0.99
CA LYS A 339 -11.08 19.10 0.31
C LYS A 339 -9.70 18.47 0.40
N PHE A 340 -9.23 17.79 -0.63
CA PHE A 340 -7.88 17.24 -0.68
C PHE A 340 -6.83 18.33 -0.45
N GLU A 341 -6.92 19.45 -1.15
CA GLU A 341 -5.98 20.57 -1.00
C GLU A 341 -5.95 21.11 0.43
N ALA A 342 -7.13 21.30 1.02
CA ALA A 342 -7.27 21.76 2.40
C ALA A 342 -6.66 20.77 3.41
N ASP A 343 -6.93 19.47 3.26
CA ASP A 343 -6.43 18.41 4.12
C ASP A 343 -4.90 18.25 3.99
N ALA A 344 -4.35 18.38 2.79
CA ALA A 344 -2.92 18.35 2.52
C ALA A 344 -2.21 19.51 3.20
N MET A 345 -2.75 20.72 3.09
CA MET A 345 -2.23 21.90 3.77
C MET A 345 -2.32 21.76 5.31
N ALA A 346 -3.41 21.22 5.83
CA ALA A 346 -3.57 20.98 7.26
C ALA A 346 -2.59 19.92 7.78
N ALA A 347 -2.34 18.86 7.01
CA ALA A 347 -1.37 17.84 7.34
C ALA A 347 0.07 18.41 7.36
N ALA A 348 0.44 19.21 6.38
CA ALA A 348 1.74 19.90 6.34
C ALA A 348 1.93 20.83 7.56
N ALA A 349 0.89 21.55 7.96
CA ALA A 349 0.95 22.45 9.13
C ALA A 349 1.16 21.67 10.45
N ARG A 350 0.51 20.51 10.62
CA ARG A 350 0.68 19.69 11.83
C ARG A 350 2.08 19.11 11.99
N ASN A 351 2.74 18.82 10.88
CA ASN A 351 4.06 18.18 10.88
C ASN A 351 5.22 19.18 10.88
N GLY A 352 4.94 20.50 11.01
CA GLY A 352 5.97 21.54 10.96
C GLY A 352 6.75 21.58 9.65
N ALA A 353 6.35 20.76 8.69
CA ALA A 353 7.00 20.66 7.41
C ALA A 353 6.52 21.82 6.53
N ALA A 354 7.38 22.26 5.76
CA ALA A 354 7.36 23.09 4.59
C ALA A 354 5.96 23.40 4.01
N LEU A 355 5.18 24.20 4.72
CA LEU A 355 3.95 24.79 4.16
C LEU A 355 4.20 25.46 2.80
N ALA A 356 5.40 26.03 2.59
CA ALA A 356 5.79 26.62 1.32
C ALA A 356 5.95 25.55 0.22
N GLU A 357 6.52 24.40 0.56
CA GLU A 357 6.68 23.26 -0.38
C GLU A 357 5.32 22.68 -0.75
N MET A 358 4.44 22.47 0.23
CA MET A 358 3.08 22.00 -0.05
C MET A 358 2.30 22.98 -0.91
N ARG A 359 2.43 24.30 -0.68
CA ARG A 359 1.82 25.31 -1.55
C ARG A 359 2.38 25.25 -2.98
N ASN A 360 3.70 25.02 -3.13
CA ASN A 360 4.30 24.88 -4.46
C ASN A 360 3.82 23.60 -5.13
N PHE A 361 3.71 22.47 -4.39
CA PHE A 361 3.17 21.23 -4.90
C PHE A 361 1.73 21.38 -5.40
N LEU A 362 0.87 22.08 -4.66
CA LEU A 362 -0.56 22.23 -5.00
C LEU A 362 -0.83 23.33 -6.04
N ARG A 363 0.09 24.29 -6.24
CA ARG A 363 -0.16 25.52 -7.03
C ARG A 363 -0.72 25.28 -8.42
N ASP A 364 -0.12 24.38 -9.17
CA ASP A 364 -0.45 24.10 -10.57
C ASP A 364 -0.83 22.63 -10.76
N LEU A 365 -1.22 21.96 -9.66
CA LEU A 365 -1.64 20.57 -9.67
C LEU A 365 -2.91 20.44 -10.53
N PRO A 366 -2.90 19.61 -11.58
CA PRO A 366 -4.08 19.43 -12.40
C PRO A 366 -5.18 18.68 -11.66
N SER A 367 -6.41 19.15 -11.78
CA SER A 367 -7.61 18.43 -11.34
C SER A 367 -8.17 17.63 -12.52
N PRO A 368 -8.06 16.29 -12.53
CA PRO A 368 -8.65 15.48 -13.58
C PRO A 368 -10.20 15.42 -13.46
N ASP A 369 -10.89 15.09 -14.55
CA ASP A 369 -12.35 14.95 -14.54
C ASP A 369 -12.82 13.72 -13.75
N THR A 370 -11.96 12.70 -13.62
CA THR A 370 -12.29 11.41 -12.99
C THR A 370 -11.13 10.89 -12.14
N THR A 371 -11.43 10.02 -11.18
CA THR A 371 -10.43 9.28 -10.44
C THR A 371 -9.94 8.06 -11.23
N PRO A 372 -8.78 7.48 -10.88
CA PRO A 372 -8.33 6.19 -11.41
C PRO A 372 -9.34 5.07 -11.18
N TYR A 373 -9.34 4.07 -12.07
CA TYR A 373 -10.23 2.90 -11.98
C TYR A 373 -9.91 1.97 -10.81
N LEU A 374 -8.69 2.00 -10.30
CA LEU A 374 -8.25 1.19 -9.17
C LEU A 374 -7.19 1.95 -8.34
N GLY A 375 -7.18 1.71 -7.05
CA GLY A 375 -6.21 2.27 -6.10
C GLY A 375 -5.35 1.20 -5.43
N GLY A 376 -5.44 -0.05 -5.86
CA GLY A 376 -4.62 -1.15 -5.36
C GLY A 376 -5.15 -2.53 -5.72
N MET A 377 -4.29 -3.53 -5.61
CA MET A 377 -4.61 -4.92 -5.87
C MET A 377 -3.97 -5.83 -4.84
N ILE A 378 -4.69 -6.85 -4.39
CA ILE A 378 -4.18 -7.93 -3.53
C ILE A 378 -4.68 -9.27 -4.10
N VAL A 379 -3.82 -10.27 -4.15
CA VAL A 379 -4.22 -11.66 -4.38
C VAL A 379 -4.34 -12.33 -3.02
N ASP A 380 -5.51 -12.93 -2.74
CA ASP A 380 -5.75 -13.64 -1.48
C ASP A 380 -5.08 -15.02 -1.46
N SER A 381 -5.10 -15.68 -0.32
CA SER A 381 -4.49 -17.02 -0.14
C SER A 381 -5.14 -18.11 -1.02
N ASP A 382 -6.33 -17.87 -1.54
CA ASP A 382 -7.06 -18.79 -2.44
C ASP A 382 -6.87 -18.42 -3.93
N GLY A 383 -6.00 -17.42 -4.22
CA GLY A 383 -5.69 -16.98 -5.59
C GLY A 383 -6.73 -16.06 -6.21
N ARG A 384 -7.65 -15.48 -5.44
CA ARG A 384 -8.62 -14.50 -5.91
C ARG A 384 -8.00 -13.12 -5.92
N LEU A 385 -8.35 -12.34 -6.93
CA LEU A 385 -7.90 -10.97 -7.06
C LEU A 385 -8.90 -10.01 -6.43
N TRP A 386 -8.41 -9.16 -5.55
CA TRP A 386 -9.16 -8.09 -4.90
C TRP A 386 -8.66 -6.76 -5.42
N ILE A 387 -9.57 -5.90 -5.88
CA ILE A 387 -9.27 -4.56 -6.37
C ILE A 387 -9.83 -3.52 -5.40
N ARG A 388 -8.95 -2.69 -4.88
CA ARG A 388 -9.27 -1.56 -4.02
C ARG A 388 -9.78 -0.39 -4.85
N PRO A 389 -10.82 0.34 -4.42
CA PRO A 389 -11.19 1.62 -5.00
C PRO A 389 -10.07 2.65 -4.80
N TYR A 390 -10.05 3.67 -5.66
CA TYR A 390 -9.07 4.74 -5.52
C TYR A 390 -9.40 5.65 -4.33
N HIS A 391 -8.38 5.91 -3.51
CA HIS A 391 -8.41 6.91 -2.45
C HIS A 391 -7.14 7.74 -2.53
N VAL A 392 -7.28 9.06 -2.51
CA VAL A 392 -6.12 9.92 -2.36
C VAL A 392 -5.61 9.84 -0.90
N TRP A 393 -4.33 10.07 -0.70
CA TRP A 393 -3.64 9.83 0.58
C TRP A 393 -4.17 10.62 1.80
N THR A 394 -4.99 11.66 1.59
CA THR A 394 -5.69 12.37 2.67
C THR A 394 -7.01 11.72 3.07
N GLU A 395 -7.52 10.78 2.30
CA GLU A 395 -8.76 10.07 2.57
C GLU A 395 -8.52 8.85 3.45
N GLN A 396 -9.55 8.46 4.20
CA GLN A 396 -9.50 7.23 4.99
C GLN A 396 -9.51 6.00 4.08
N ALA A 397 -8.70 4.99 4.43
CA ALA A 397 -8.78 3.67 3.84
C ALA A 397 -10.14 3.00 4.14
N GLY A 398 -10.48 1.96 3.39
CA GLY A 398 -11.72 1.21 3.51
C GLY A 398 -12.55 1.25 2.23
N GLY A 399 -13.88 1.07 2.35
CA GLY A 399 -14.81 1.12 1.24
C GLY A 399 -15.00 -0.20 0.52
N TRP A 400 -15.60 -0.17 -0.67
CA TRP A 400 -16.03 -1.36 -1.39
C TRP A 400 -14.94 -1.92 -2.28
N TRP A 401 -14.42 -3.09 -1.94
CA TRP A 401 -13.44 -3.81 -2.76
C TRP A 401 -14.12 -4.78 -3.71
N THR A 402 -13.73 -4.79 -4.98
CA THR A 402 -14.21 -5.74 -5.98
C THR A 402 -13.39 -7.02 -5.94
N VAL A 403 -14.06 -8.17 -5.94
CA VAL A 403 -13.45 -9.51 -5.88
C VAL A 403 -13.65 -10.23 -7.19
N PHE A 404 -12.58 -10.81 -7.73
CA PHE A 404 -12.58 -11.69 -8.89
C PHE A 404 -12.06 -13.07 -8.49
N ASP A 405 -12.66 -14.12 -9.02
CA ASP A 405 -12.13 -15.47 -8.85
C ASP A 405 -10.83 -15.69 -9.65
N ALA A 406 -10.18 -16.83 -9.47
CA ALA A 406 -8.94 -17.18 -10.20
C ALA A 406 -9.11 -17.25 -11.72
N ASN A 407 -10.36 -17.34 -12.23
CA ASN A 407 -10.68 -17.31 -13.65
C ASN A 407 -11.01 -15.89 -14.15
N GLY A 408 -10.96 -14.87 -13.29
CA GLY A 408 -11.29 -13.49 -13.63
C GLY A 408 -12.78 -13.17 -13.68
N ARG A 409 -13.66 -14.07 -13.18
CA ARG A 409 -15.08 -13.78 -13.05
C ARG A 409 -15.28 -12.84 -11.86
N ARG A 410 -15.99 -11.74 -12.07
CA ARG A 410 -16.36 -10.83 -10.98
C ARG A 410 -17.33 -11.55 -10.05
N MET A 411 -16.91 -11.73 -8.80
CA MET A 411 -17.71 -12.36 -7.77
C MET A 411 -18.71 -11.37 -7.17
N GLY A 412 -18.22 -10.20 -6.76
CA GLY A 412 -19.03 -9.15 -6.15
C GLY A 412 -18.13 -8.12 -5.48
N MET A 413 -18.67 -7.46 -4.49
CA MET A 413 -17.97 -6.46 -3.70
C MET A 413 -18.07 -6.78 -2.21
N VAL A 414 -17.01 -6.45 -1.47
CA VAL A 414 -16.93 -6.60 -0.02
C VAL A 414 -16.68 -5.22 0.59
N GLU A 415 -17.48 -4.85 1.56
CA GLU A 415 -17.29 -3.60 2.29
C GLU A 415 -16.21 -3.77 3.36
N ILE A 416 -15.20 -2.92 3.29
CA ILE A 416 -14.08 -2.90 4.22
C ILE A 416 -14.32 -1.75 5.20
N PRO A 417 -14.18 -1.98 6.52
CA PRO A 417 -14.39 -0.95 7.54
C PRO A 417 -13.56 0.31 7.29
N ALA A 418 -14.14 1.47 7.55
CA ALA A 418 -13.46 2.76 7.44
C ALA A 418 -12.21 2.82 8.34
N GLY A 419 -11.13 3.40 7.83
CA GLY A 419 -9.85 3.48 8.51
C GLY A 419 -9.04 2.17 8.51
N PHE A 420 -9.56 1.09 7.90
CA PHE A 420 -8.86 -0.19 7.83
C PHE A 420 -8.19 -0.38 6.46
N GLU A 421 -6.87 -0.40 6.46
CA GLU A 421 -6.05 -0.66 5.28
C GLU A 421 -5.62 -2.13 5.26
N ILE A 422 -6.14 -2.89 4.30
CA ILE A 422 -5.81 -4.32 4.16
C ILE A 422 -4.34 -4.47 3.77
N ARG A 423 -3.65 -5.40 4.42
CA ARG A 423 -2.26 -5.81 4.13
C ARG A 423 -2.17 -7.23 3.61
N ALA A 424 -3.08 -8.12 4.03
CA ALA A 424 -3.14 -9.50 3.57
C ALA A 424 -4.56 -10.04 3.72
N ILE A 425 -4.93 -11.01 2.87
CA ILE A 425 -6.23 -11.65 2.84
C ILE A 425 -6.03 -13.16 2.87
N GLY A 426 -6.52 -13.79 3.93
CA GLY A 426 -6.54 -15.26 4.09
C GLY A 426 -7.83 -15.87 3.57
N SER A 427 -7.99 -17.16 3.82
CA SER A 427 -9.18 -17.90 3.39
C SER A 427 -10.46 -17.45 4.13
N ASP A 428 -10.34 -17.08 5.41
CA ASP A 428 -11.46 -16.74 6.29
C ASP A 428 -11.22 -15.47 7.12
N ARG A 429 -10.14 -14.73 6.83
CA ARG A 429 -9.72 -13.54 7.60
C ARG A 429 -9.07 -12.51 6.71
N ILE A 430 -9.19 -11.25 7.12
CA ILE A 430 -8.44 -10.13 6.56
C ILE A 430 -7.55 -9.50 7.64
N TYR A 431 -6.35 -9.13 7.25
CA TYR A 431 -5.30 -8.59 8.11
C TYR A 431 -4.91 -7.21 7.61
N GLY A 432 -4.77 -6.25 8.51
CA GLY A 432 -4.39 -4.91 8.09
C GLY A 432 -4.12 -3.96 9.24
N VAL A 433 -3.92 -2.71 8.89
CA VAL A 433 -3.70 -1.61 9.83
C VAL A 433 -4.95 -0.76 9.89
N TRP A 434 -5.47 -0.57 11.07
CA TRP A 434 -6.55 0.36 11.34
C TRP A 434 -5.98 1.63 11.96
N THR A 435 -6.42 2.78 11.43
CA THR A 435 -6.04 4.10 11.93
C THR A 435 -7.25 4.76 12.57
N ALA A 436 -7.14 5.13 13.83
CA ALA A 436 -8.16 5.87 14.56
C ALA A 436 -8.21 7.34 14.11
N GLU A 437 -9.26 8.05 14.48
CA GLU A 437 -9.43 9.49 14.17
C GLU A 437 -8.28 10.36 14.72
N ASP A 438 -7.72 9.98 15.86
CA ASP A 438 -6.55 10.62 16.49
C ASP A 438 -5.21 10.24 15.87
N GLY A 439 -5.21 9.38 14.82
CA GLY A 439 -4.02 8.90 14.12
C GLY A 439 -3.34 7.70 14.79
N VAL A 440 -3.88 7.16 15.86
CA VAL A 440 -3.33 5.96 16.51
C VAL A 440 -3.58 4.73 15.63
N GLU A 441 -2.52 3.97 15.36
CA GLU A 441 -2.58 2.77 14.54
C GLU A 441 -2.59 1.50 15.38
N SER A 442 -3.30 0.51 14.87
CA SER A 442 -3.29 -0.86 15.40
C SER A 442 -3.37 -1.86 14.26
N VAL A 443 -2.66 -2.98 14.39
CA VAL A 443 -2.88 -4.13 13.49
C VAL A 443 -4.16 -4.83 13.93
N ARG A 444 -5.07 -5.04 12.98
CA ARG A 444 -6.34 -5.74 13.25
C ARG A 444 -6.52 -6.93 12.32
N VAL A 445 -7.22 -7.91 12.85
CA VAL A 445 -7.65 -9.10 12.11
C VAL A 445 -9.17 -9.17 12.18
N TYR A 446 -9.84 -9.24 11.05
CA TYR A 446 -11.28 -9.40 10.98
C TYR A 446 -11.66 -10.74 10.36
N ALA A 447 -12.82 -11.27 10.74
CA ALA A 447 -13.40 -12.42 10.05
C ALA A 447 -13.85 -12.02 8.64
N LEU A 448 -13.63 -12.90 7.67
CA LEU A 448 -14.21 -12.85 6.33
C LEU A 448 -15.25 -13.95 6.22
N ASN A 449 -16.53 -13.58 6.31
CA ASN A 449 -17.66 -14.49 6.21
C ASN A 449 -18.00 -14.71 4.72
N LYS A 450 -18.02 -15.96 4.29
CA LYS A 450 -18.25 -16.39 2.89
C LYS A 450 -19.58 -17.08 2.75
#